data_d9b20a3d8c64436d9a4ce40ab8f6adfd
#
_entry.id   d9b20a3d8c64436d9a4ce40ab8f6adfd
#
_cell.length_a   1.000
_cell.length_b   1.000
_cell.length_c   1.000
_cell.angle_alpha   90.00
_cell.angle_beta   90.00
_cell.angle_gamma   90.00
#
_symmetry.space_group_name_H-M   'P 1'
#
loop_
_entity.id
_entity.type
_entity.pdbx_description
1 polymer ?
#
loop_
_entity_poly.entity_id
_entity_poly.type
_entity_poly.pdbx_seq_one_letter_code
_entity_poly.pdbx_strand_id
1 'polypeptide(L)'
;MPAQDIATGNYLTPAVMTAPGAYGPLLAGLPPGIAAVAEAAHGLLIHEHIAGSYGVTLTPADRASVHVRPVAGLLERMAARDSRPLTDAREPAARLAGNCRHFTVLAVAALRAQGTPARARCGFGGYFGSGAFEDHWVCEYWDQAAQRWVLADAQIDEVQRRLSGIGFDVLDVPRDKFLVAGEAWRRCRVPPPSSTPS
;
A
#
# COMPACT_ATOMS: atom_id res chain seq x y z
N MET A 1 16.39 25.03 -10.93
CA MET A 1 15.76 23.94 -10.15
C MET A 1 16.54 22.67 -10.44
N PRO A 2 17.10 21.98 -9.44
CA PRO A 2 17.79 20.71 -9.69
C PRO A 2 16.84 19.67 -10.26
N ALA A 3 17.34 18.77 -11.11
CA ALA A 3 16.54 17.74 -11.80
C ALA A 3 15.72 16.83 -10.85
N GLN A 4 16.13 16.74 -9.58
CA GLN A 4 15.41 16.00 -8.53
C GLN A 4 14.08 16.66 -8.14
N ASP A 5 13.99 18.00 -8.15
CA ASP A 5 12.75 18.71 -7.77
C ASP A 5 11.62 18.48 -8.79
N ILE A 6 11.99 18.30 -10.08
CA ILE A 6 11.01 17.99 -11.13
C ILE A 6 10.49 16.55 -10.99
N ALA A 7 11.35 15.62 -10.59
CA ALA A 7 10.98 14.20 -10.46
C ALA A 7 10.07 13.93 -9.26
N THR A 8 10.21 14.70 -8.17
CA THR A 8 9.39 14.52 -6.95
C THR A 8 8.11 15.35 -6.98
N GLY A 9 8.12 16.54 -7.58
CA GLY A 9 6.99 17.47 -7.62
C GLY A 9 5.73 16.88 -8.23
N ASN A 10 5.85 16.06 -9.26
CA ASN A 10 4.73 15.37 -9.90
C ASN A 10 4.03 14.34 -8.99
N TYR A 11 4.68 13.90 -7.91
CA TYR A 11 4.15 12.89 -7.00
C TYR A 11 3.54 13.48 -5.72
N LEU A 12 3.47 14.79 -5.60
CA LEU A 12 2.75 15.52 -4.55
C LEU A 12 1.27 15.72 -4.91
N THR A 13 0.98 15.89 -6.19
CA THR A 13 -0.36 16.23 -6.64
C THR A 13 -1.29 15.01 -6.61
N PRO A 14 -2.46 15.11 -5.96
CA PRO A 14 -3.49 14.09 -6.05
C PRO A 14 -3.93 13.84 -7.50
N ALA A 15 -4.18 12.58 -7.84
CA ALA A 15 -4.70 12.15 -9.12
C ALA A 15 -6.04 11.42 -8.93
N VAL A 16 -6.69 11.01 -10.00
CA VAL A 16 -8.03 10.40 -9.98
C VAL A 16 -8.22 9.34 -8.89
N MET A 17 -7.20 8.48 -8.65
CA MET A 17 -7.28 7.42 -7.62
C MET A 17 -6.94 7.91 -6.21
N THR A 18 -6.19 9.01 -6.08
CA THR A 18 -5.65 9.48 -4.80
C THR A 18 -6.20 10.83 -4.35
N ALA A 19 -7.10 11.44 -5.14
CA ALA A 19 -7.79 12.65 -4.74
C ALA A 19 -8.88 12.32 -3.71
N PRO A 20 -8.78 12.84 -2.47
CA PRO A 20 -9.72 12.51 -1.40
C PRO A 20 -11.06 13.24 -1.52
N GLY A 21 -11.18 14.24 -2.41
CA GLY A 21 -12.38 15.04 -2.56
C GLY A 21 -12.79 15.74 -1.25
N ALA A 22 -14.06 15.67 -0.92
CA ALA A 22 -14.61 16.23 0.32
C ALA A 22 -14.04 15.60 1.62
N TYR A 23 -13.40 14.44 1.49
CA TYR A 23 -12.84 13.70 2.64
C TYR A 23 -11.37 14.06 2.95
N GLY A 24 -10.81 15.06 2.26
CA GLY A 24 -9.45 15.56 2.54
C GLY A 24 -9.13 15.83 4.01
N PRO A 25 -10.04 16.49 4.77
CA PRO A 25 -9.83 16.72 6.20
C PRO A 25 -9.61 15.46 7.04
N LEU A 26 -10.17 14.31 6.64
CA LEU A 26 -9.94 13.03 7.35
C LEU A 26 -8.48 12.59 7.23
N LEU A 27 -7.88 12.73 6.05
CA LEU A 27 -6.46 12.40 5.84
C LEU A 27 -5.53 13.37 6.55
N ALA A 28 -5.89 14.65 6.62
CA ALA A 28 -5.13 15.68 7.33
C ALA A 28 -5.08 15.44 8.86
N GLY A 29 -6.03 14.69 9.40
CA GLY A 29 -6.06 14.29 10.81
C GLY A 29 -5.12 13.13 11.16
N LEU A 30 -4.50 12.48 10.19
CA LEU A 30 -3.54 11.40 10.44
C LEU A 30 -2.19 11.98 10.90
N PRO A 31 -1.51 11.34 11.88
CA PRO A 31 -0.16 11.71 12.24
C PRO A 31 0.80 11.55 11.04
N PRO A 32 1.87 12.35 10.96
CA PRO A 32 2.76 12.35 9.81
C PRO A 32 3.62 11.09 9.71
N GLY A 33 3.93 10.73 8.46
CA GLY A 33 4.88 9.69 8.13
C GLY A 33 4.27 8.32 7.85
N ILE A 34 5.04 7.50 7.15
CA ILE A 34 4.57 6.19 6.63
C ILE A 34 4.16 5.22 7.73
N ALA A 35 4.83 5.23 8.89
CA ALA A 35 4.51 4.33 9.99
C ALA A 35 3.10 4.58 10.54
N ALA A 36 2.75 5.84 10.83
CA ALA A 36 1.42 6.20 11.30
C ALA A 36 0.34 5.97 10.24
N VAL A 37 0.67 6.21 8.98
CA VAL A 37 -0.25 5.94 7.85
C VAL A 37 -0.51 4.44 7.70
N ALA A 38 0.51 3.59 7.82
CA ALA A 38 0.36 2.15 7.76
C ALA A 38 -0.46 1.62 8.95
N GLU A 39 -0.18 2.11 10.17
CA GLU A 39 -0.95 1.75 11.37
C GLU A 39 -2.44 2.12 11.21
N ALA A 40 -2.74 3.32 10.72
CA ALA A 40 -4.11 3.70 10.42
C ALA A 40 -4.74 2.78 9.36
N ALA A 41 -4.02 2.45 8.28
CA ALA A 41 -4.51 1.53 7.26
C ALA A 41 -4.83 0.14 7.83
N HIS A 42 -4.00 -0.39 8.73
CA HIS A 42 -4.24 -1.65 9.43
C HIS A 42 -5.49 -1.61 10.32
N GLY A 43 -5.75 -0.45 10.95
CA GLY A 43 -6.95 -0.24 11.77
C GLY A 43 -8.25 -0.05 10.96
N LEU A 44 -8.16 0.30 9.69
CA LEU A 44 -9.30 0.69 8.83
C LEU A 44 -9.66 -0.34 7.77
N LEU A 45 -8.68 -1.10 7.29
CA LEU A 45 -8.83 -2.06 6.20
C LEU A 45 -8.56 -3.48 6.68
N ILE A 46 -9.23 -4.45 6.06
CA ILE A 46 -8.96 -5.88 6.20
C ILE A 46 -8.80 -6.50 4.82
N HIS A 47 -7.75 -7.29 4.63
CA HIS A 47 -7.52 -7.92 3.32
C HIS A 47 -8.49 -9.06 3.08
N GLU A 48 -9.17 -9.06 1.92
CA GLU A 48 -10.28 -9.97 1.61
C GLU A 48 -9.91 -11.46 1.69
N HIS A 49 -8.68 -11.83 1.32
CA HIS A 49 -8.24 -13.23 1.31
C HIS A 49 -7.73 -13.75 2.66
N ILE A 50 -7.40 -12.84 3.57
CA ILE A 50 -6.84 -13.19 4.88
C ILE A 50 -7.70 -12.74 6.06
N ALA A 51 -8.92 -12.29 5.81
CA ALA A 51 -9.88 -11.90 6.85
C ALA A 51 -10.12 -13.02 7.88
N GLY A 52 -10.10 -14.28 7.44
CA GLY A 52 -10.21 -15.44 8.32
C GLY A 52 -9.12 -15.52 9.39
N SER A 53 -7.91 -15.04 9.11
CA SER A 53 -6.81 -14.99 10.09
C SER A 53 -7.05 -13.98 11.22
N TYR A 54 -8.01 -13.08 11.04
CA TYR A 54 -8.49 -12.13 12.05
C TYR A 54 -9.81 -12.57 12.69
N GLY A 55 -10.27 -13.81 12.43
CA GLY A 55 -11.52 -14.32 12.92
C GLY A 55 -12.76 -13.74 12.20
N VAL A 56 -12.60 -13.15 11.02
CA VAL A 56 -13.66 -12.47 10.27
C VAL A 56 -14.12 -13.29 9.07
N THR A 57 -15.42 -13.50 8.97
CA THR A 57 -16.07 -14.02 7.76
C THR A 57 -16.73 -12.87 7.02
N LEU A 58 -16.21 -12.55 5.83
CA LEU A 58 -16.74 -11.46 5.00
C LEU A 58 -18.05 -11.85 4.34
N THR A 59 -19.07 -10.99 4.47
CA THR A 59 -20.33 -11.10 3.74
C THR A 59 -20.16 -10.68 2.27
N PRO A 60 -21.14 -10.99 1.39
CA PRO A 60 -21.14 -10.45 0.02
C PRO A 60 -21.11 -8.91 -0.04
N ALA A 61 -21.77 -8.24 0.93
CA ALA A 61 -21.76 -6.78 1.03
C ALA A 61 -20.36 -6.23 1.40
N ASP A 62 -19.64 -6.91 2.29
CA ASP A 62 -18.25 -6.54 2.62
C ASP A 62 -17.36 -6.71 1.38
N ARG A 63 -17.48 -7.82 0.66
CA ARG A 63 -16.71 -8.08 -0.56
C ARG A 63 -16.97 -7.06 -1.67
N ALA A 64 -18.16 -6.45 -1.72
CA ALA A 64 -18.48 -5.41 -2.70
C ALA A 64 -17.57 -4.16 -2.56
N SER A 65 -16.99 -3.91 -1.39
CA SER A 65 -16.05 -2.79 -1.18
C SER A 65 -14.75 -2.95 -1.95
N VAL A 66 -14.35 -4.17 -2.29
CA VAL A 66 -13.11 -4.47 -3.06
C VAL A 66 -13.16 -3.91 -4.49
N HIS A 67 -14.34 -3.58 -4.98
CA HIS A 67 -14.51 -2.95 -6.30
C HIS A 67 -14.39 -1.42 -6.27
N VAL A 68 -14.34 -0.81 -5.10
CA VAL A 68 -14.12 0.63 -4.93
C VAL A 68 -12.65 0.95 -5.15
N ARG A 69 -12.33 1.75 -6.16
CA ARG A 69 -10.93 2.02 -6.53
C ARG A 69 -10.40 3.37 -6.05
N PRO A 70 -11.12 4.49 -6.22
CA PRO A 70 -10.65 5.79 -5.76
C PRO A 70 -10.65 5.91 -4.24
N VAL A 71 -9.65 6.58 -3.68
CA VAL A 71 -9.55 6.83 -2.23
C VAL A 71 -10.77 7.58 -1.69
N ALA A 72 -11.35 8.51 -2.46
CA ALA A 72 -12.57 9.22 -2.05
C ALA A 72 -13.71 8.26 -1.71
N GLY A 73 -13.94 7.25 -2.56
CA GLY A 73 -14.96 6.23 -2.31
C GLY A 73 -14.63 5.29 -1.14
N LEU A 74 -13.33 5.06 -0.86
CA LEU A 74 -12.93 4.32 0.35
C LEU A 74 -13.24 5.12 1.60
N LEU A 75 -12.84 6.39 1.63
CA LEU A 75 -13.06 7.30 2.76
C LEU A 75 -14.56 7.53 3.02
N GLU A 76 -15.36 7.67 1.95
CA GLU A 76 -16.82 7.75 2.05
C GLU A 76 -17.39 6.54 2.78
N ARG A 77 -17.00 5.32 2.37
CA ARG A 77 -17.49 4.08 2.98
C ARG A 77 -17.00 3.91 4.41
N MET A 78 -15.75 4.30 4.70
CA MET A 78 -15.22 4.29 6.06
C MET A 78 -16.01 5.24 6.96
N ALA A 79 -16.24 6.49 6.52
CA ALA A 79 -16.98 7.49 7.28
C ALA A 79 -18.45 7.11 7.48
N ALA A 80 -19.08 6.51 6.47
CA ALA A 80 -20.47 6.02 6.56
C ALA A 80 -20.62 4.83 7.51
N ARG A 81 -19.59 3.98 7.62
CA ARG A 81 -19.59 2.80 8.50
C ARG A 81 -19.27 3.19 9.97
N ASP A 82 -18.35 4.13 10.15
CA ASP A 82 -17.89 4.59 11.46
C ASP A 82 -17.29 6.00 11.34
N SER A 83 -17.92 6.98 11.93
CA SER A 83 -17.55 8.40 11.87
C SER A 83 -16.39 8.81 12.78
N ARG A 84 -15.84 7.89 13.58
CA ARG A 84 -14.66 8.18 14.42
C ARG A 84 -13.45 8.58 13.56
N PRO A 85 -12.47 9.32 14.14
CA PRO A 85 -11.22 9.63 13.43
C PRO A 85 -10.57 8.42 12.78
N LEU A 86 -9.84 8.61 11.68
CA LEU A 86 -9.13 7.52 11.00
C LEU A 86 -7.98 6.93 11.84
N THR A 87 -7.55 7.64 12.87
CA THR A 87 -6.57 7.17 13.86
C THR A 87 -7.10 6.10 14.80
N ASP A 88 -8.43 6.03 14.95
CA ASP A 88 -9.04 5.08 15.85
C ASP A 88 -9.20 3.74 15.15
N ALA A 89 -8.46 2.73 15.58
CA ALA A 89 -8.57 1.39 15.00
C ALA A 89 -9.98 0.82 15.18
N ARG A 90 -10.48 0.15 14.14
CA ARG A 90 -11.75 -0.58 14.17
C ARG A 90 -11.49 -2.03 14.52
N GLU A 91 -12.44 -2.64 15.21
CA GLU A 91 -12.46 -4.09 15.36
C GLU A 91 -12.40 -4.76 13.97
N PRO A 92 -11.71 -5.88 13.82
CA PRO A 92 -11.51 -6.52 12.51
C PRO A 92 -12.79 -6.66 11.68
N ALA A 93 -13.91 -7.02 12.29
CA ALA A 93 -15.19 -7.17 11.61
C ALA A 93 -15.83 -5.83 11.15
N ALA A 94 -15.37 -4.71 11.70
CA ALA A 94 -15.83 -3.36 11.34
C ALA A 94 -14.94 -2.68 10.29
N ARG A 95 -13.77 -3.27 9.96
CA ARG A 95 -12.87 -2.74 8.94
C ARG A 95 -13.48 -2.91 7.55
N LEU A 96 -13.10 -2.04 6.63
CA LEU A 96 -13.53 -2.11 5.24
C LEU A 96 -12.72 -3.19 4.53
N ALA A 97 -13.39 -4.14 3.86
CA ALA A 97 -12.69 -5.16 3.09
C ALA A 97 -12.02 -4.55 1.85
N GLY A 98 -10.79 -4.94 1.61
CA GLY A 98 -9.98 -4.47 0.49
C GLY A 98 -8.93 -5.51 0.08
N ASN A 99 -8.02 -5.10 -0.80
CA ASN A 99 -6.84 -5.86 -1.18
C ASN A 99 -5.61 -4.93 -1.18
N CYS A 100 -4.43 -5.42 -1.54
CA CYS A 100 -3.16 -4.67 -1.53
C CYS A 100 -3.27 -3.27 -2.14
N ARG A 101 -4.01 -3.11 -3.23
CA ARG A 101 -4.22 -1.81 -3.89
C ARG A 101 -4.92 -0.79 -2.99
N HIS A 102 -5.87 -1.21 -2.13
CA HIS A 102 -6.61 -0.30 -1.24
C HIS A 102 -5.71 0.29 -0.17
N PHE A 103 -4.87 -0.55 0.45
CA PHE A 103 -3.85 -0.10 1.40
C PHE A 103 -2.88 0.87 0.73
N THR A 104 -2.39 0.51 -0.46
CA THR A 104 -1.47 1.34 -1.24
C THR A 104 -2.07 2.70 -1.61
N VAL A 105 -3.31 2.74 -2.13
CA VAL A 105 -3.96 3.98 -2.55
C VAL A 105 -4.23 4.89 -1.36
N LEU A 106 -4.68 4.33 -0.23
CA LEU A 106 -4.87 5.07 1.01
C LEU A 106 -3.54 5.66 1.51
N ALA A 107 -2.47 4.88 1.54
CA ALA A 107 -1.15 5.33 1.98
C ALA A 107 -0.60 6.44 1.08
N VAL A 108 -0.68 6.29 -0.24
CA VAL A 108 -0.24 7.32 -1.20
C VAL A 108 -1.04 8.60 -1.03
N ALA A 109 -2.36 8.52 -0.85
CA ALA A 109 -3.21 9.69 -0.67
C ALA A 109 -2.89 10.43 0.64
N ALA A 110 -2.70 9.70 1.74
CA ALA A 110 -2.34 10.26 3.03
C ALA A 110 -0.97 10.96 3.00
N LEU A 111 0.06 10.30 2.45
CA LEU A 111 1.40 10.87 2.33
C LEU A 111 1.41 12.13 1.46
N ARG A 112 0.68 12.13 0.34
CA ARG A 112 0.54 13.34 -0.51
C ARG A 112 -0.18 14.47 0.22
N ALA A 113 -1.22 14.17 0.99
CA ALA A 113 -1.90 15.17 1.82
C ALA A 113 -0.97 15.77 2.90
N GLN A 114 0.03 15.04 3.33
CA GLN A 114 1.08 15.46 4.27
C GLN A 114 2.29 16.15 3.57
N GLY A 115 2.24 16.35 2.25
CA GLY A 115 3.32 16.97 1.49
C GLY A 115 4.51 16.04 1.20
N THR A 116 4.34 14.74 1.39
CA THR A 116 5.36 13.74 1.05
C THR A 116 5.12 13.19 -0.37
N PRO A 117 6.09 13.32 -1.29
CA PRO A 117 5.97 12.73 -2.63
C PRO A 117 5.80 11.21 -2.52
N ALA A 118 4.73 10.68 -3.08
CA ALA A 118 4.42 9.25 -3.02
C ALA A 118 3.74 8.77 -4.29
N ARG A 119 3.94 7.48 -4.61
CA ARG A 119 3.35 6.83 -5.77
C ARG A 119 3.03 5.37 -5.48
N ALA A 120 2.00 4.84 -6.14
CA ALA A 120 1.70 3.42 -6.11
C ALA A 120 2.63 2.66 -7.06
N ARG A 121 3.08 1.47 -6.62
CA ARG A 121 3.89 0.56 -7.43
C ARG A 121 3.18 -0.77 -7.54
N CYS A 122 2.76 -1.09 -8.75
CA CYS A 122 2.33 -2.43 -9.13
C CYS A 122 3.56 -3.27 -9.43
N GLY A 123 3.57 -4.52 -8.99
CA GLY A 123 4.68 -5.41 -9.20
C GLY A 123 4.43 -6.78 -8.59
N PHE A 124 5.49 -7.39 -8.08
CA PHE A 124 5.45 -8.74 -7.57
C PHE A 124 6.24 -8.82 -6.26
N GLY A 125 5.59 -9.27 -5.18
CA GLY A 125 6.21 -9.54 -3.88
C GLY A 125 6.69 -10.98 -3.79
N GLY A 126 7.95 -11.18 -3.41
CA GLY A 126 8.55 -12.51 -3.20
C GLY A 126 8.61 -12.91 -1.72
N TYR A 127 7.65 -12.45 -0.89
CA TYR A 127 7.71 -12.62 0.57
C TYR A 127 6.43 -13.19 1.20
N PHE A 128 5.53 -13.77 0.38
CA PHE A 128 4.28 -14.33 0.88
C PHE A 128 4.34 -15.83 1.24
N GLY A 129 5.55 -16.41 1.27
CA GLY A 129 5.76 -17.78 1.73
C GLY A 129 5.53 -18.87 0.70
N SER A 130 5.03 -18.55 -0.50
CA SER A 130 4.81 -19.51 -1.59
C SER A 130 6.11 -19.96 -2.30
N GLY A 131 7.23 -19.28 -2.07
CA GLY A 131 8.48 -19.47 -2.80
C GLY A 131 8.45 -18.88 -4.22
N ALA A 132 7.36 -18.25 -4.61
CA ALA A 132 7.18 -17.57 -5.89
C ALA A 132 6.93 -16.07 -5.69
N PHE A 133 7.05 -15.31 -6.76
CA PHE A 133 6.62 -13.91 -6.78
C PHE A 133 5.13 -13.84 -7.09
N GLU A 134 4.38 -13.14 -6.24
CA GLU A 134 2.94 -12.93 -6.37
C GLU A 134 2.64 -11.49 -6.76
N ASP A 135 1.60 -11.24 -7.56
CA ASP A 135 1.19 -9.88 -7.91
C ASP A 135 0.82 -9.10 -6.65
N HIS A 136 1.36 -7.91 -6.54
CA HIS A 136 1.20 -7.10 -5.35
C HIS A 136 1.35 -5.61 -5.64
N TRP A 137 0.79 -4.80 -4.74
CA TRP A 137 0.87 -3.35 -4.78
C TRP A 137 1.48 -2.82 -3.48
N VAL A 138 2.45 -1.91 -3.61
CA VAL A 138 3.09 -1.22 -2.49
C VAL A 138 3.11 0.28 -2.74
N CYS A 139 3.26 1.05 -1.67
CA CYS A 139 3.56 2.48 -1.73
C CYS A 139 5.06 2.68 -1.98
N GLU A 140 5.42 3.67 -2.77
CA GLU A 140 6.80 4.15 -2.84
C GLU A 140 6.78 5.65 -2.55
N TYR A 141 7.51 6.10 -1.52
CA TYR A 141 7.55 7.47 -1.08
C TYR A 141 8.98 8.02 -1.06
N TRP A 142 9.11 9.34 -1.18
CA TRP A 142 10.40 10.00 -1.08
C TRP A 142 10.76 10.23 0.39
N ASP A 143 11.81 9.60 0.85
CA ASP A 143 12.39 9.85 2.17
C ASP A 143 13.36 11.02 2.06
N GLN A 144 12.95 12.15 2.63
CA GLN A 144 13.74 13.38 2.58
C GLN A 144 15.03 13.28 3.40
N ALA A 145 15.04 12.51 4.48
CA ALA A 145 16.23 12.34 5.31
C ALA A 145 17.27 11.43 4.63
N ALA A 146 16.79 10.31 4.05
CA ALA A 146 17.64 9.36 3.34
C ALA A 146 17.89 9.75 1.87
N GLN A 147 17.23 10.80 1.35
CA GLN A 147 17.35 11.28 -0.04
C GLN A 147 17.14 10.16 -1.07
N ARG A 148 16.15 9.31 -0.84
CA ARG A 148 15.85 8.16 -1.72
C ARG A 148 14.35 7.81 -1.75
N TRP A 149 13.96 7.11 -2.80
CA TRP A 149 12.67 6.47 -2.87
C TRP A 149 12.67 5.16 -2.06
N VAL A 150 11.70 5.04 -1.14
CA VAL A 150 11.51 3.89 -0.26
C VAL A 150 10.25 3.15 -0.66
N LEU A 151 10.33 1.82 -0.79
CA LEU A 151 9.16 0.96 -0.95
C LEU A 151 8.60 0.62 0.43
N ALA A 152 7.31 0.83 0.63
CA ALA A 152 6.62 0.53 1.88
C ALA A 152 5.35 -0.27 1.60
N ASP A 153 5.24 -1.40 2.25
CA ASP A 153 4.04 -2.24 2.20
C ASP A 153 3.12 -1.91 3.38
N ALA A 154 2.23 -0.96 3.17
CA ALA A 154 1.28 -0.52 4.19
C ALA A 154 0.16 -1.53 4.47
N GLN A 155 0.13 -2.68 3.79
CA GLN A 155 -0.81 -3.76 4.05
C GLN A 155 -0.35 -4.66 5.18
N ILE A 156 0.95 -4.95 5.24
CA ILE A 156 1.49 -6.02 6.09
C ILE A 156 1.56 -5.57 7.55
N ASP A 157 0.64 -6.06 8.34
CA ASP A 157 0.64 -5.92 9.80
C ASP A 157 1.35 -7.09 10.49
N GLU A 158 1.34 -7.12 11.81
CA GLU A 158 2.01 -8.15 12.59
C GLU A 158 1.39 -9.55 12.39
N VAL A 159 0.09 -9.67 12.12
CA VAL A 159 -0.56 -10.95 11.82
C VAL A 159 -0.02 -11.50 10.49
N GLN A 160 0.00 -10.66 9.46
CA GLN A 160 0.48 -11.03 8.13
C GLN A 160 1.98 -11.31 8.12
N ARG A 161 2.78 -10.52 8.87
CA ARG A 161 4.22 -10.79 9.06
C ARG A 161 4.47 -12.17 9.60
N ARG A 162 3.73 -12.58 10.64
CA ARG A 162 3.84 -13.93 11.24
C ARG A 162 3.41 -15.03 10.29
N LEU A 163 2.29 -14.85 9.61
CA LEU A 163 1.77 -15.84 8.66
C LEU A 163 2.75 -16.12 7.51
N SER A 164 3.42 -15.09 7.02
CA SER A 164 4.36 -15.20 5.88
C SER A 164 5.83 -15.31 6.27
N GLY A 165 6.17 -15.26 7.56
CA GLY A 165 7.55 -15.35 8.05
C GLY A 165 8.43 -14.17 7.61
N ILE A 166 7.86 -12.96 7.49
CA ILE A 166 8.57 -11.76 6.98
C ILE A 166 9.52 -11.23 8.07
N GLY A 167 10.83 -11.30 7.81
CA GLY A 167 11.89 -10.90 8.74
C GLY A 167 12.54 -9.54 8.48
N PHE A 168 12.05 -8.77 7.50
CA PHE A 168 12.57 -7.44 7.16
C PHE A 168 11.56 -6.34 7.53
N ASP A 169 12.00 -5.07 7.44
CA ASP A 169 11.13 -3.92 7.64
C ASP A 169 10.20 -3.73 6.43
N VAL A 170 8.90 -3.93 6.63
CA VAL A 170 7.88 -3.77 5.58
C VAL A 170 7.65 -2.32 5.18
N LEU A 171 8.13 -1.35 5.97
CA LEU A 171 8.08 0.06 5.63
C LEU A 171 9.35 0.56 4.88
N ASP A 172 10.34 -0.34 4.72
CA ASP A 172 11.50 -0.18 3.85
C ASP A 172 11.80 -1.51 3.13
N VAL A 173 10.88 -1.92 2.25
CA VAL A 173 10.94 -3.21 1.54
C VAL A 173 12.19 -3.28 0.68
N PRO A 174 13.07 -4.29 0.87
CA PRO A 174 14.26 -4.49 0.04
C PRO A 174 13.91 -4.69 -1.43
N ARG A 175 14.70 -4.10 -2.33
CA ARG A 175 14.45 -4.12 -3.78
C ARG A 175 14.52 -5.53 -4.41
N ASP A 176 15.17 -6.48 -3.77
CA ASP A 176 15.21 -7.89 -4.17
C ASP A 176 13.94 -8.66 -3.74
N LYS A 177 13.19 -8.11 -2.76
CA LYS A 177 11.94 -8.72 -2.28
C LYS A 177 10.72 -8.26 -3.06
N PHE A 178 10.75 -7.08 -3.70
CA PHE A 178 9.66 -6.57 -4.52
C PHE A 178 10.15 -6.15 -5.90
N LEU A 179 9.68 -6.85 -6.93
CA LEU A 179 9.96 -6.51 -8.33
C LEU A 179 8.88 -5.58 -8.87
N VAL A 180 9.23 -4.33 -9.14
CA VAL A 180 8.33 -3.43 -9.85
C VAL A 180 8.02 -4.00 -11.24
N ALA A 181 6.77 -3.89 -11.70
CA ALA A 181 6.30 -4.50 -12.96
C ALA A 181 7.20 -4.21 -14.16
N GLY A 182 7.72 -2.98 -14.32
CA GLY A 182 8.65 -2.64 -15.39
C GLY A 182 10.01 -3.34 -15.29
N GLU A 183 10.47 -3.65 -14.07
CA GLU A 183 11.69 -4.42 -13.85
C GLU A 183 11.46 -5.90 -14.14
N ALA A 184 10.35 -6.47 -13.67
CA ALA A 184 9.95 -7.83 -13.97
C ALA A 184 9.85 -8.04 -15.49
N TRP A 185 9.20 -7.11 -16.19
CA TRP A 185 9.11 -7.14 -17.65
C TRP A 185 10.48 -7.17 -18.34
N ARG A 186 11.42 -6.31 -17.89
CA ARG A 186 12.78 -6.28 -18.44
C ARG A 186 13.52 -7.61 -18.23
N ARG A 187 13.43 -8.19 -17.01
CA ARG A 187 14.07 -9.47 -16.67
C ARG A 187 13.55 -10.63 -17.52
N CYS A 188 12.25 -10.70 -17.75
CA CYS A 188 11.65 -11.76 -18.60
C CYS A 188 12.08 -11.67 -20.08
N ARG A 189 12.57 -10.53 -20.54
CA ARG A 189 12.98 -10.32 -21.93
C ARG A 189 14.48 -10.50 -22.18
N VAL A 190 15.28 -10.57 -21.16
CA VAL A 190 16.71 -10.89 -21.28
C VAL A 190 16.84 -12.40 -21.38
N PRO A 191 17.34 -12.97 -22.50
CA PRO A 191 17.58 -14.40 -22.56
C PRO A 191 18.55 -14.82 -21.45
N PRO A 192 18.40 -16.01 -20.87
CA PRO A 192 19.38 -16.53 -19.93
C PRO A 192 20.76 -16.55 -20.62
N PRO A 193 21.85 -16.29 -19.87
CA PRO A 193 23.20 -16.39 -20.43
C PRO A 193 23.34 -17.78 -21.05
N SER A 194 23.80 -17.84 -22.32
CA SER A 194 24.05 -19.08 -22.99
C SER A 194 25.03 -19.90 -22.16
N SER A 195 24.58 -21.03 -21.62
CA SER A 195 25.47 -22.02 -21.04
C SER A 195 26.37 -22.53 -22.15
N THR A 196 27.59 -22.00 -22.23
CA THR A 196 28.63 -22.59 -23.09
C THR A 196 28.99 -23.95 -22.48
N PRO A 197 28.78 -25.05 -23.15
CA PRO A 197 29.29 -26.33 -22.65
C PRO A 197 30.81 -26.30 -22.69
N SER A 198 31.42 -26.62 -21.56
CA SER A 198 32.88 -26.91 -21.46
C SER A 198 33.21 -28.20 -22.08
#